data_45542ee399cdc7af27255dc7399eae21
#
_entry.id   45542ee399cdc7af27255dc7399eae21
#
_cell.length_a   1.000
_cell.length_b   1.000
_cell.length_c   1.000
_cell.angle_alpha   90.00
_cell.angle_beta   90.00
_cell.angle_gamma   90.00
#
_symmetry.space_group_name_H-M   'P 1'
#
loop_
_entity.id
_entity.type
_entity.pdbx_description
1 polymer ?
#
loop_
_entity_poly.entity_id
_entity_poly.type
_entity_poly.pdbx_seq_one_letter_code
_entity_poly.pdbx_strand_id
1 'polypeptide(L)'
;MTTSYAQNGNLAVLSYEENGEPFADVTVNFYFLEPGCAFIDTNNFPEIGNILEQEGIATPLNQYKRSGYCDYPLYEFNMARLADYSMPGSDYFLI
;
A
#
# COMPACT_ATOMS: atom_id res chain seq x y z
N MET A 1 5.04 -11.43 -6.10
CA MET A 1 5.28 -11.72 -4.68
C MET A 1 5.16 -10.44 -3.90
N THR A 2 4.50 -10.44 -2.76
CA THR A 2 4.32 -9.25 -1.95
C THR A 2 5.41 -9.13 -0.91
N THR A 3 5.80 -7.88 -0.62
CA THR A 3 6.70 -7.56 0.48
C THR A 3 5.89 -7.46 1.78
N SER A 4 6.54 -7.69 2.91
CA SER A 4 5.91 -7.53 4.21
C SER A 4 6.87 -6.88 5.21
N TYR A 5 6.31 -6.25 6.23
CA TYR A 5 7.10 -5.65 7.30
C TYR A 5 7.63 -6.74 8.24
N ALA A 6 8.90 -6.65 8.58
CA ALA A 6 9.54 -7.65 9.42
C ALA A 6 8.97 -7.73 10.84
N GLN A 7 8.46 -6.60 11.37
CA GLN A 7 7.96 -6.53 12.73
C GLN A 7 6.71 -7.36 12.98
N ASN A 8 5.80 -7.43 12.01
CA ASN A 8 4.51 -8.09 12.21
C ASN A 8 3.97 -8.81 10.98
N GLY A 9 4.70 -8.81 9.88
CA GLY A 9 4.27 -9.49 8.67
C GLY A 9 3.16 -8.78 7.89
N ASN A 10 2.80 -7.55 8.25
CA ASN A 10 1.79 -6.80 7.50
C ASN A 10 2.25 -6.55 6.07
N LEU A 11 1.28 -6.41 5.17
CA LEU A 11 1.55 -6.08 3.77
C LEU A 11 2.28 -4.76 3.66
N ALA A 12 3.36 -4.74 2.89
CA ALA A 12 4.10 -3.53 2.55
C ALA A 12 4.07 -3.35 1.03
N VAL A 13 3.61 -2.18 0.58
CA VAL A 13 3.55 -1.84 -0.83
C VAL A 13 4.37 -0.59 -1.08
N LEU A 14 5.26 -0.69 -2.06
CA LEU A 14 6.12 0.40 -2.48
C LEU A 14 5.82 0.75 -3.93
N SER A 15 5.92 2.02 -4.29
CA SER A 15 5.76 2.45 -5.66
C SER A 15 7.11 2.86 -6.25
N TYR A 16 7.25 2.63 -7.55
CA TYR A 16 8.47 2.92 -8.29
C TYR A 16 8.11 3.65 -9.57
N GLU A 17 9.02 4.51 -10.02
CA GLU A 17 8.90 5.12 -11.33
C GLU A 17 9.29 4.12 -12.43
N GLU A 18 8.93 4.42 -13.67
CA GLU A 18 9.21 3.53 -14.81
C GLU A 18 10.68 3.19 -14.96
N ASN A 19 11.57 4.09 -14.55
CA ASN A 19 13.01 3.88 -14.62
C ASN A 19 13.56 3.02 -13.48
N GLY A 20 12.69 2.54 -12.57
CA GLY A 20 13.09 1.71 -11.43
C GLY A 20 13.47 2.49 -10.18
N GLU A 21 13.43 3.81 -10.22
CA GLU A 21 13.71 4.63 -9.04
C GLU A 21 12.55 4.58 -8.05
N PRO A 22 12.82 4.52 -6.74
CA PRO A 22 11.76 4.57 -5.74
C PRO A 22 10.99 5.89 -5.83
N PHE A 23 9.64 5.80 -5.82
CA PHE A 23 8.79 6.98 -5.84
C PHE A 23 8.25 7.30 -4.45
N ALA A 24 7.53 6.36 -3.85
CA ALA A 24 6.94 6.57 -2.53
C ALA A 24 6.56 5.25 -1.88
N ASP A 25 6.51 5.24 -0.55
CA ASP A 25 5.89 4.16 0.19
C ASP A 25 4.38 4.33 0.08
N VAL A 26 3.68 3.29 -0.33
CA VAL A 26 2.22 3.30 -0.44
C VAL A 26 1.58 3.02 0.91
N THR A 27 2.16 2.11 1.68
CA THR A 27 1.64 1.68 2.98
C THR A 27 2.45 2.25 4.13
N VAL A 28 1.83 2.27 5.30
CA VAL A 28 2.46 2.64 6.55
C VAL A 28 2.12 1.60 7.60
N ASN A 29 3.06 1.26 8.48
CA ASN A 29 2.91 0.15 9.42
C ASN A 29 2.72 0.68 10.84
N PHE A 30 1.63 0.27 11.48
CA PHE A 30 1.35 0.63 12.88
C PHE A 30 1.27 -0.61 13.77
N TYR A 31 0.25 -1.45 13.57
CA TYR A 31 0.03 -2.64 14.36
C TYR A 31 -0.45 -3.77 13.46
N PHE A 32 -0.46 -4.99 13.99
CA PHE A 32 -0.85 -6.18 13.23
C PHE A 32 -2.23 -6.04 12.62
N LEU A 33 -2.34 -6.41 11.36
CA LEU A 33 -3.58 -6.38 10.59
C LEU A 33 -3.83 -7.75 9.96
N GLU A 34 -5.06 -7.96 9.54
CA GLU A 34 -5.44 -9.13 8.76
C GLU A 34 -4.68 -9.17 7.43
N PRO A 35 -4.40 -10.37 6.88
CA PRO A 35 -3.71 -10.48 5.59
C PRO A 35 -4.42 -9.67 4.50
N GLY A 36 -3.64 -8.97 3.71
CA GLY A 36 -4.15 -8.14 2.61
C GLY A 36 -4.63 -6.76 3.02
N CYS A 37 -4.66 -6.45 4.30
CA CYS A 37 -5.06 -5.13 4.79
C CYS A 37 -3.84 -4.29 5.13
N ALA A 38 -3.91 -2.99 4.86
CA ALA A 38 -2.85 -2.06 5.22
C ALA A 38 -3.37 -0.64 5.31
N PHE A 39 -2.75 0.15 6.19
CA PHE A 39 -2.97 1.60 6.19
C PHE A 39 -2.15 2.21 5.06
N ILE A 40 -2.71 3.19 4.37
CA ILE A 40 -2.01 3.84 3.26
C ILE A 40 -1.52 5.23 3.66
N ASP A 41 -0.40 5.64 3.07
CA ASP A 41 0.31 6.86 3.44
C ASP A 41 -0.20 8.07 2.65
N THR A 42 -1.40 8.53 3.01
CA THR A 42 -2.00 9.71 2.39
C THR A 42 -1.32 11.01 2.81
N ASN A 43 -0.47 10.97 3.83
CA ASN A 43 0.28 12.14 4.26
C ASN A 43 1.37 12.51 3.24
N ASN A 44 2.15 11.53 2.81
CA ASN A 44 3.21 11.75 1.83
C ASN A 44 2.74 11.55 0.38
N PHE A 45 1.62 10.85 0.20
CA PHE A 45 1.09 10.56 -1.13
C PHE A 45 -0.45 10.73 -1.10
N PRO A 46 -0.94 11.99 -1.11
CA PRO A 46 -2.37 12.26 -0.91
C PRO A 46 -3.30 11.60 -1.93
N GLU A 47 -2.85 11.39 -3.17
CA GLU A 47 -3.68 10.83 -4.24
C GLU A 47 -3.75 9.31 -4.22
N ILE A 48 -2.97 8.64 -3.36
CA ILE A 48 -2.82 7.18 -3.47
C ILE A 48 -4.14 6.43 -3.29
N GLY A 49 -5.02 6.90 -2.41
CA GLY A 49 -6.32 6.26 -2.20
C GLY A 49 -7.14 6.24 -3.47
N ASN A 50 -7.22 7.37 -4.15
CA ASN A 50 -7.98 7.47 -5.41
C ASN A 50 -7.39 6.59 -6.50
N ILE A 51 -6.07 6.55 -6.59
CA ILE A 51 -5.39 5.70 -7.58
C ILE A 51 -5.70 4.24 -7.33
N LEU A 52 -5.58 3.79 -6.09
CA LEU A 52 -5.83 2.38 -5.76
C LEU A 52 -7.28 1.98 -6.02
N GLU A 53 -8.22 2.87 -5.72
CA GLU A 53 -9.64 2.60 -5.95
C GLU A 53 -9.97 2.59 -7.44
N GLN A 54 -9.47 3.53 -8.21
CA GLN A 54 -9.70 3.61 -9.66
C GLN A 54 -9.15 2.40 -10.39
N GLU A 55 -8.00 1.91 -9.98
CA GLU A 55 -7.36 0.76 -10.61
C GLU A 55 -7.87 -0.58 -10.06
N GLY A 56 -8.77 -0.55 -9.10
CA GLY A 56 -9.31 -1.77 -8.51
C GLY A 56 -8.29 -2.54 -7.67
N ILE A 57 -7.24 -1.88 -7.20
CA ILE A 57 -6.17 -2.51 -6.44
C ILE A 57 -6.57 -2.67 -4.98
N ALA A 58 -7.28 -1.69 -4.42
CA ALA A 58 -7.66 -1.70 -3.01
C ALA A 58 -8.99 -0.99 -2.79
N THR A 59 -9.65 -1.36 -1.71
CA THR A 59 -10.96 -0.82 -1.32
C THR A 59 -10.88 -0.28 0.11
N PRO A 60 -11.45 0.91 0.38
CA PRO A 60 -11.43 1.47 1.72
C PRO A 60 -12.36 0.70 2.66
N LEU A 61 -11.92 0.52 3.91
CA LEU A 61 -12.68 -0.19 4.94
C LEU A 61 -13.38 0.76 5.92
N ASN A 62 -13.32 2.08 5.67
CA ASN A 62 -13.93 3.11 6.52
C ASN A 62 -13.38 3.10 7.95
N GLN A 63 -12.12 2.74 8.11
CA GLN A 63 -11.39 2.78 9.37
C GLN A 63 -10.12 3.59 9.19
N TYR A 64 -9.69 4.24 10.26
CA TYR A 64 -8.55 5.16 10.21
C TYR A 64 -7.69 4.99 11.45
N LYS A 65 -6.39 5.19 11.29
CA LYS A 65 -5.45 5.31 12.42
C LYS A 65 -4.92 6.72 12.46
N ARG A 66 -5.16 7.42 13.56
CA ARG A 66 -4.58 8.74 13.77
C ARG A 66 -3.16 8.61 14.32
N SER A 67 -2.23 9.31 13.68
CA SER A 67 -0.85 9.37 14.12
C SER A 67 -0.33 10.78 13.87
N GLY A 68 0.08 11.47 14.94
CA GLY A 68 0.42 12.88 14.84
C GLY A 68 -0.82 13.69 14.45
N TYR A 69 -0.72 14.45 13.38
CA TYR A 69 -1.83 15.25 12.86
C TYR A 69 -2.52 14.62 11.65
N CYS A 70 -2.19 13.37 11.33
CA CYS A 70 -2.69 12.70 10.14
C CYS A 70 -3.57 11.51 10.50
N ASP A 71 -4.63 11.31 9.71
CA ASP A 71 -5.47 10.13 9.77
C ASP A 71 -5.13 9.24 8.58
N TYR A 72 -4.66 8.01 8.86
CA TYR A 72 -4.26 7.07 7.81
C TYR A 72 -5.39 6.09 7.58
N PRO A 73 -5.98 6.05 6.37
CA PRO A 73 -7.09 5.14 6.09
C PRO A 73 -6.63 3.71 5.92
N LEU A 74 -7.48 2.78 6.37
CA LEU A 74 -7.26 1.34 6.22
C LEU A 74 -7.89 0.86 4.93
N TYR A 75 -7.13 0.11 4.13
CA TYR A 75 -7.58 -0.46 2.87
C TYR A 75 -7.38 -1.96 2.85
N GLU A 76 -8.29 -2.65 2.17
CA GLU A 76 -8.13 -4.05 1.83
C GLU A 76 -7.65 -4.15 0.39
N PHE A 77 -6.52 -4.82 0.18
CA PHE A 77 -5.92 -4.95 -1.14
C PHE A 77 -6.40 -6.21 -1.85
N ASN A 78 -6.71 -6.06 -3.13
CA ASN A 78 -6.95 -7.19 -4.02
C ASN A 78 -5.58 -7.70 -4.47
N MET A 79 -5.12 -8.78 -3.86
CA MET A 79 -3.76 -9.27 -4.09
C MET A 79 -3.55 -9.74 -5.52
N ALA A 80 -4.58 -10.30 -6.16
CA ALA A 80 -4.49 -10.71 -7.56
C ALA A 80 -4.31 -9.50 -8.48
N ARG A 81 -5.04 -8.43 -8.22
CA ARG A 81 -4.93 -7.20 -9.01
C ARG A 81 -3.61 -6.48 -8.75
N LEU A 82 -3.17 -6.47 -7.50
CA LEU A 82 -1.89 -5.88 -7.13
C LEU A 82 -0.73 -6.57 -7.86
N ALA A 83 -0.82 -7.88 -8.05
CA ALA A 83 0.20 -8.64 -8.77
C ALA A 83 0.37 -8.19 -10.21
N ASP A 84 -0.67 -7.63 -10.84
CA ASP A 84 -0.59 -7.11 -12.21
C ASP A 84 0.40 -5.94 -12.33
N TYR A 85 0.72 -5.31 -11.22
CA TYR A 85 1.64 -4.16 -11.16
C TYR A 85 3.02 -4.55 -10.66
N SER A 86 3.28 -5.85 -10.44
CA SER A 86 4.59 -6.32 -9.98
C SER A 86 5.65 -6.06 -11.04
N MET A 87 6.81 -5.60 -10.59
CA MET A 87 7.97 -5.50 -11.46
C MET A 87 8.52 -6.92 -11.70
N PRO A 88 8.87 -7.28 -12.94
CA PRO A 88 9.42 -8.61 -13.23
C PRO A 88 10.62 -8.94 -12.37
N GLY A 89 10.57 -10.09 -11.71
CA GLY A 89 11.66 -10.59 -10.88
C GLY A 89 11.87 -9.88 -9.55
N SER A 90 10.89 -9.09 -9.09
CA SER A 90 11.03 -8.36 -7.84
C SER A 90 9.76 -8.46 -7.00
N ASP A 91 9.88 -8.05 -5.72
CA ASP A 91 8.75 -7.98 -4.79
C ASP A 91 8.06 -6.61 -4.82
N TYR A 92 8.48 -5.73 -5.72
CA TYR A 92 7.98 -4.36 -5.79
C TYR A 92 6.92 -4.22 -6.86
N PHE A 93 6.11 -3.16 -6.75
CA PHE A 93 4.99 -2.91 -7.64
C PHE A 93 5.15 -1.57 -8.35
N LEU A 94 4.88 -1.57 -9.65
CA LEU A 94 4.92 -0.37 -10.47
C LEU A 94 3.54 0.27 -10.47
N ILE A 95 3.45 1.45 -9.91
CA ILE A 95 2.20 2.21 -9.82
C ILE A 95 2.33 3.55 -10.54
#